data_6854084c8d761808d67914c18c9b8769
#
_entry.id   6854084c8d761808d67914c18c9b8769
#
_cell.length_a   1.000
_cell.length_b   1.000
_cell.length_c   1.000
_cell.angle_alpha   90.00
_cell.angle_beta   90.00
_cell.angle_gamma   90.00
#
_symmetry.space_group_name_H-M   'P 1'
#
loop_
_entity.id
_entity.type
_entity.pdbx_description
1 polymer ?
#
loop_
_entity_poly.entity_id
_entity_poly.type
_entity_poly.pdbx_seq_one_letter_code
_entity_poly.pdbx_strand_id
1 'polypeptide(L)'
;MKGTFIFFADGFEEVEAIATLDILRRGGVDVKSVSIYDNSLVEGAHGQQLITDLCWEGLEEIISTEASPSDYMIFPGGMPGAKNLAEFGPLMALLKAHWAAGGGVAAICASPAVVLASLGDTFAGLEMTCYDGFEATLQAAGIKHKEAGSVVDGRLVTGRGPGYATEFALSILAQIKDRDTAAAVSAGFTPR
;
A
#
# COMPACT_ATOMS: atom_id res chain seq x y z
N MET A 1 6.89 5.11 11.36
CA MET A 1 7.77 3.94 11.09
C MET A 1 8.73 4.32 9.99
N LYS A 2 10.03 4.11 10.17
CA LYS A 2 11.06 4.48 9.19
C LYS A 2 11.28 3.36 8.19
N GLY A 3 11.38 3.71 6.89
CA GLY A 3 11.51 2.76 5.77
C GLY A 3 10.22 2.55 4.99
N THR A 4 10.28 1.69 3.98
CA THR A 4 9.14 1.37 3.11
C THR A 4 8.76 -0.10 3.26
N PHE A 5 7.50 -0.35 3.57
CA PHE A 5 6.98 -1.69 3.83
C PHE A 5 5.68 -1.94 3.10
N ILE A 6 5.54 -3.11 2.48
CA ILE A 6 4.29 -3.59 1.93
C ILE A 6 3.78 -4.75 2.77
N PHE A 7 2.53 -4.66 3.23
CA PHE A 7 1.94 -5.61 4.17
C PHE A 7 1.08 -6.65 3.45
N PHE A 8 1.27 -7.89 3.83
CA PHE A 8 0.62 -9.06 3.24
C PHE A 8 -0.23 -9.79 4.27
N ALA A 9 -1.42 -10.18 3.84
CA ALA A 9 -2.27 -11.16 4.51
C ALA A 9 -2.81 -12.14 3.47
N ASP A 10 -3.22 -13.34 3.88
CA ASP A 10 -3.81 -14.32 2.99
C ASP A 10 -5.02 -13.75 2.24
N GLY A 11 -5.05 -14.00 0.94
CA GLY A 11 -6.01 -13.43 0.02
C GLY A 11 -5.61 -12.06 -0.55
N PHE A 12 -4.33 -11.68 -0.49
CA PHE A 12 -3.81 -10.50 -1.19
C PHE A 12 -3.93 -10.66 -2.72
N GLU A 13 -4.05 -9.56 -3.45
CA GLU A 13 -4.06 -9.59 -4.91
C GLU A 13 -2.62 -9.59 -5.44
N GLU A 14 -2.29 -10.60 -6.23
CA GLU A 14 -0.91 -10.93 -6.61
C GLU A 14 -0.29 -9.89 -7.56
N VAL A 15 -1.05 -9.42 -8.55
CA VAL A 15 -0.55 -8.45 -9.55
C VAL A 15 -0.23 -7.12 -8.86
N GLU A 16 -1.11 -6.66 -7.97
CA GLU A 16 -0.93 -5.39 -7.25
C GLU A 16 0.30 -5.43 -6.34
N ALA A 17 0.42 -6.51 -5.58
CA ALA A 17 1.49 -6.67 -4.61
C ALA A 17 2.86 -6.84 -5.27
N ILE A 18 2.96 -7.77 -6.23
CA ILE A 18 4.25 -8.11 -6.86
C ILE A 18 4.72 -7.00 -7.80
N ALA A 19 3.82 -6.40 -8.60
CA ALA A 19 4.19 -5.26 -9.44
C ALA A 19 4.70 -4.08 -8.62
N THR A 20 4.06 -3.81 -7.46
CA THR A 20 4.52 -2.75 -6.55
C THR A 20 5.91 -3.03 -6.00
N LEU A 21 6.17 -4.26 -5.52
CA LEU A 21 7.49 -4.66 -5.03
C LEU A 21 8.56 -4.53 -6.12
N ASP A 22 8.30 -5.07 -7.31
CA ASP A 22 9.26 -5.07 -8.43
C ASP A 22 9.62 -3.65 -8.85
N ILE A 23 8.63 -2.79 -9.08
CA ILE A 23 8.83 -1.42 -9.54
C ILE A 23 9.59 -0.58 -8.50
N LEU A 24 9.25 -0.69 -7.22
CA LEU A 24 9.94 0.03 -6.16
C LEU A 24 11.41 -0.42 -6.03
N ARG A 25 11.66 -1.72 -6.12
CA ARG A 25 13.02 -2.29 -6.10
C ARG A 25 13.83 -1.88 -7.32
N ARG A 26 13.25 -1.84 -8.52
CA ARG A 26 13.88 -1.29 -9.73
C ARG A 26 14.27 0.19 -9.57
N GLY A 27 13.46 0.96 -8.87
CA GLY A 27 13.74 2.36 -8.52
C GLY A 27 14.73 2.55 -7.37
N GLY A 28 15.35 1.47 -6.86
CA GLY A 28 16.33 1.53 -5.78
C GLY A 28 15.72 1.87 -4.41
N VAL A 29 14.44 1.53 -4.20
CA VAL A 29 13.80 1.60 -2.87
C VAL A 29 14.04 0.29 -2.14
N ASP A 30 14.57 0.36 -0.90
CA ASP A 30 14.68 -0.79 -0.01
C ASP A 30 13.31 -1.08 0.63
N VAL A 31 12.38 -1.57 -0.20
CA VAL A 31 11.05 -1.98 0.23
C VAL A 31 11.10 -3.41 0.77
N LYS A 32 10.54 -3.62 1.97
CA LYS A 32 10.39 -4.93 2.60
C LYS A 32 8.93 -5.40 2.52
N SER A 33 8.76 -6.66 2.11
CA SER A 33 7.48 -7.35 2.23
C SER A 33 7.32 -7.91 3.65
N VAL A 34 6.13 -7.75 4.24
CA VAL A 34 5.86 -8.12 5.64
C VAL A 34 4.56 -8.93 5.69
N SER A 35 4.64 -10.16 6.18
CA SER A 35 3.47 -10.94 6.59
C SER A 35 2.93 -10.43 7.93
N ILE A 36 1.62 -10.27 8.06
CA ILE A 36 1.00 -9.94 9.36
C ILE A 36 0.94 -11.12 10.33
N TYR A 37 1.37 -12.28 9.90
CA TYR A 37 1.40 -13.50 10.71
C TYR A 37 2.77 -13.67 11.40
N ASP A 38 2.88 -14.67 12.25
CA ASP A 38 4.11 -15.09 12.94
C ASP A 38 5.08 -15.89 12.04
N ASN A 39 4.70 -16.10 10.78
CA ASN A 39 5.55 -16.73 9.75
C ASN A 39 5.53 -15.90 8.45
N SER A 40 6.51 -16.14 7.58
CA SER A 40 6.68 -15.36 6.34
C SER A 40 5.90 -15.91 5.14
N LEU A 41 5.18 -17.04 5.25
CA LEU A 41 4.43 -17.59 4.14
C LEU A 41 3.03 -16.96 4.09
N VAL A 42 2.64 -16.44 2.93
CA VAL A 42 1.29 -15.93 2.66
C VAL A 42 0.77 -16.49 1.33
N GLU A 43 -0.54 -16.69 1.24
CA GLU A 43 -1.20 -17.17 0.03
C GLU A 43 -2.06 -16.05 -0.58
N GLY A 44 -1.88 -15.78 -1.87
CA GLY A 44 -2.67 -14.80 -2.61
C GLY A 44 -4.09 -15.28 -2.94
N ALA A 45 -4.91 -14.35 -3.40
CA ALA A 45 -6.32 -14.61 -3.73
C ALA A 45 -6.51 -15.63 -4.85
N HIS A 46 -5.49 -15.84 -5.68
CA HIS A 46 -5.50 -16.78 -6.79
C HIS A 46 -4.57 -17.99 -6.55
N GLY A 47 -4.17 -18.23 -5.30
CA GLY A 47 -3.44 -19.42 -4.87
C GLY A 47 -1.93 -19.38 -5.05
N GLN A 48 -1.36 -18.21 -5.34
CA GLN A 48 0.11 -18.06 -5.39
C GLN A 48 0.67 -17.90 -3.99
N GLN A 49 1.64 -18.72 -3.63
CA GLN A 49 2.34 -18.61 -2.36
C GLN A 49 3.56 -17.69 -2.47
N LEU A 50 3.73 -16.83 -1.50
CA LEU A 50 4.83 -15.88 -1.39
C LEU A 50 5.50 -16.01 -0.03
N ILE A 51 6.84 -16.03 -0.02
CA ILE A 51 7.63 -15.86 1.20
C ILE A 51 8.02 -14.39 1.31
N THR A 52 7.54 -13.70 2.34
CA THR A 52 7.86 -12.31 2.62
C THR A 52 9.25 -12.14 3.24
N ASP A 53 9.83 -10.94 3.14
CA ASP A 53 11.14 -10.63 3.73
C ASP A 53 11.09 -10.71 5.28
N LEU A 54 9.96 -10.36 5.88
CA LEU A 54 9.74 -10.34 7.33
C LEU A 54 8.37 -10.97 7.67
N CYS A 55 8.26 -11.55 8.84
CA CYS A 55 7.00 -11.78 9.53
C CYS A 55 6.72 -10.62 10.50
N TRP A 56 5.56 -10.62 11.17
CA TRP A 56 5.19 -9.54 12.08
C TRP A 56 6.19 -9.38 13.25
N GLU A 57 6.58 -10.45 13.89
CA GLU A 57 7.57 -10.44 14.98
C GLU A 57 8.90 -9.82 14.53
N GLY A 58 9.40 -10.21 13.35
CA GLY A 58 10.64 -9.63 12.80
C GLY A 58 10.51 -8.14 12.45
N LEU A 59 9.31 -7.66 12.11
CA LEU A 59 9.05 -6.23 11.94
C LEU A 59 9.10 -5.50 13.29
N GLU A 60 8.51 -6.06 14.35
CA GLU A 60 8.49 -5.44 15.68
C GLU A 60 9.88 -5.19 16.24
N GLU A 61 10.86 -6.02 15.89
CA GLU A 61 12.27 -5.85 16.30
C GLU A 61 12.95 -4.62 15.68
N ILE A 62 12.47 -4.14 14.51
CA ILE A 62 13.09 -3.06 13.75
C ILE A 62 12.23 -1.78 13.65
N ILE A 63 11.01 -1.79 14.20
CA ILE A 63 10.11 -0.66 14.18
C ILE A 63 10.72 0.56 14.87
N SER A 64 10.65 1.71 14.16
CA SER A 64 10.94 3.04 14.69
C SER A 64 9.66 3.85 14.81
N THR A 65 9.55 4.68 15.84
CA THR A 65 8.43 5.64 15.98
C THR A 65 8.58 6.87 15.10
N GLU A 66 9.76 7.08 14.50
CA GLU A 66 10.01 8.16 13.57
C GLU A 66 9.48 7.81 12.18
N ALA A 67 8.95 8.81 11.48
CA ALA A 67 8.55 8.68 10.08
C ALA A 67 8.80 10.00 9.34
N SER A 68 9.06 9.89 8.03
CA SER A 68 9.17 11.01 7.10
C SER A 68 8.21 10.79 5.92
N PRO A 69 7.93 11.81 5.11
CA PRO A 69 7.05 11.65 3.93
C PRO A 69 7.53 10.63 2.88
N SER A 70 8.80 10.23 2.92
CA SER A 70 9.37 9.19 2.07
C SER A 70 9.35 7.78 2.68
N ASP A 71 8.93 7.65 3.94
CA ASP A 71 8.71 6.36 4.60
C ASP A 71 7.27 5.90 4.34
N TYR A 72 7.07 4.74 3.73
CA TYR A 72 5.74 4.32 3.26
C TYR A 72 5.25 3.02 3.90
N MET A 73 3.98 3.01 4.29
CA MET A 73 3.18 1.81 4.53
C MET A 73 2.29 1.56 3.33
N ILE A 74 2.40 0.37 2.70
CA ILE A 74 1.73 0.02 1.44
C ILE A 74 0.81 -1.17 1.67
N PHE A 75 -0.42 -1.07 1.16
CA PHE A 75 -1.49 -2.04 1.35
C PHE A 75 -2.02 -2.49 -0.02
N PRO A 76 -1.67 -3.71 -0.50
CA PRO A 76 -2.29 -4.30 -1.67
C PRO A 76 -3.76 -4.61 -1.39
N GLY A 77 -4.54 -4.78 -2.45
CA GLY A 77 -5.92 -5.22 -2.34
C GLY A 77 -6.05 -6.74 -2.29
N GLY A 78 -7.11 -7.22 -2.92
CA GLY A 78 -7.56 -8.62 -2.80
C GLY A 78 -8.50 -8.84 -1.63
N MET A 79 -9.43 -9.78 -1.81
CA MET A 79 -10.33 -10.21 -0.75
C MET A 79 -10.17 -11.72 -0.56
N PRO A 80 -9.93 -12.20 0.67
CA PRO A 80 -10.08 -11.49 1.95
C PRO A 80 -8.84 -10.72 2.45
N GLY A 81 -7.76 -10.59 1.67
CA GLY A 81 -6.50 -9.98 2.11
C GLY A 81 -6.67 -8.60 2.74
N ALA A 82 -7.35 -7.66 2.07
CA ALA A 82 -7.60 -6.32 2.60
C ALA A 82 -8.39 -6.36 3.92
N LYS A 83 -9.35 -7.28 4.06
CA LYS A 83 -10.11 -7.48 5.30
C LYS A 83 -9.21 -8.00 6.42
N ASN A 84 -8.38 -9.00 6.14
CA ASN A 84 -7.45 -9.56 7.12
C ASN A 84 -6.45 -8.50 7.62
N LEU A 85 -5.96 -7.62 6.72
CA LEU A 85 -5.12 -6.47 7.11
C LEU A 85 -5.88 -5.51 8.04
N ALA A 86 -7.13 -5.14 7.70
CA ALA A 86 -7.94 -4.22 8.48
C ALA A 86 -8.36 -4.77 9.85
N GLU A 87 -8.49 -6.08 9.98
CA GLU A 87 -8.84 -6.76 11.25
C GLU A 87 -7.63 -6.99 12.15
N PHE A 88 -6.41 -6.82 11.64
CA PHE A 88 -5.20 -6.97 12.44
C PHE A 88 -4.88 -5.68 13.22
N GLY A 89 -5.38 -5.61 14.45
CA GLY A 89 -5.31 -4.44 15.32
C GLY A 89 -3.92 -3.82 15.49
N PRO A 90 -2.84 -4.60 15.68
CA PRO A 90 -1.47 -4.05 15.77
C PRO A 90 -1.06 -3.26 14.52
N LEU A 91 -1.36 -3.75 13.32
CA LEU A 91 -1.08 -3.04 12.06
C LEU A 91 -1.87 -1.74 11.94
N MET A 92 -3.15 -1.76 12.33
CA MET A 92 -4.00 -0.58 12.25
C MET A 92 -3.57 0.50 13.24
N ALA A 93 -3.12 0.12 14.43
CA ALA A 93 -2.51 1.04 15.40
C ALA A 93 -1.20 1.64 14.85
N LEU A 94 -0.35 0.81 14.24
CA LEU A 94 0.89 1.24 13.60
C LEU A 94 0.62 2.21 12.44
N LEU A 95 -0.35 1.92 11.57
CA LEU A 95 -0.75 2.77 10.46
C LEU A 95 -1.19 4.17 10.95
N LYS A 96 -2.03 4.21 11.97
CA LYS A 96 -2.50 5.47 12.57
C LYS A 96 -1.33 6.30 13.14
N ALA A 97 -0.42 5.64 13.86
CA ALA A 97 0.76 6.29 14.42
C ALA A 97 1.72 6.79 13.33
N HIS A 98 1.95 5.97 12.29
CA HIS A 98 2.80 6.31 11.15
C HIS A 98 2.28 7.55 10.39
N TRP A 99 0.98 7.58 10.10
CA TRP A 99 0.34 8.74 9.48
C TRP A 99 0.44 9.99 10.35
N ALA A 100 0.18 9.87 11.64
CA ALA A 100 0.29 10.99 12.59
C ALA A 100 1.72 11.53 12.71
N ALA A 101 2.74 10.67 12.56
CA ALA A 101 4.16 11.03 12.57
C ALA A 101 4.64 11.65 11.24
N GLY A 102 3.78 11.78 10.22
CA GLY A 102 4.12 12.38 8.93
C GLY A 102 4.56 11.40 7.84
N GLY A 103 4.46 10.10 8.08
CA GLY A 103 4.78 9.06 7.10
C GLY A 103 3.81 8.99 5.92
N GLY A 104 4.27 8.44 4.80
CA GLY A 104 3.49 8.20 3.60
C GLY A 104 2.66 6.91 3.69
N VAL A 105 1.51 6.89 3.02
CA VAL A 105 0.63 5.73 2.94
C VAL A 105 0.22 5.47 1.51
N ALA A 106 0.20 4.21 1.11
CA ALA A 106 -0.32 3.82 -0.20
C ALA A 106 -1.26 2.62 -0.07
N ALA A 107 -2.36 2.62 -0.83
CA ALA A 107 -3.34 1.55 -0.84
C ALA A 107 -3.98 1.40 -2.22
N ILE A 108 -4.25 0.16 -2.66
CA ILE A 108 -4.84 -0.09 -3.98
C ILE A 108 -6.07 -0.99 -3.88
N CYS A 109 -6.97 -0.87 -4.85
CA CYS A 109 -8.12 -1.75 -5.05
C CYS A 109 -9.14 -1.64 -3.90
N ALA A 110 -9.35 -2.72 -3.14
CA ALA A 110 -10.24 -2.74 -1.97
C ALA A 110 -9.64 -2.00 -0.76
N SER A 111 -8.31 -1.93 -0.64
CA SER A 111 -7.63 -1.45 0.57
C SER A 111 -7.87 0.02 0.91
N PRO A 112 -8.04 0.97 -0.03
CA PRO A 112 -8.44 2.32 0.34
C PRO A 112 -9.75 2.36 1.16
N ALA A 113 -10.73 1.54 0.76
CA ALA A 113 -12.02 1.50 1.43
C ALA A 113 -12.06 0.57 2.66
N VAL A 114 -11.36 -0.57 2.60
CA VAL A 114 -11.42 -1.59 3.66
C VAL A 114 -10.41 -1.30 4.76
N VAL A 115 -9.18 -0.88 4.40
CA VAL A 115 -8.11 -0.59 5.36
C VAL A 115 -8.14 0.88 5.79
N LEU A 116 -8.02 1.83 4.84
CA LEU A 116 -7.84 3.24 5.21
C LEU A 116 -9.12 3.86 5.77
N ALA A 117 -10.27 3.65 5.12
CA ALA A 117 -11.53 4.22 5.58
C ALA A 117 -12.00 3.66 6.95
N SER A 118 -11.53 2.46 7.35
CA SER A 118 -11.82 1.89 8.67
C SER A 118 -11.21 2.69 9.84
N LEU A 119 -10.22 3.55 9.57
CA LEU A 119 -9.62 4.46 10.57
C LEU A 119 -10.45 5.74 10.81
N GLY A 120 -11.68 5.80 10.33
CA GLY A 120 -12.60 6.91 10.54
C GLY A 120 -12.04 8.23 9.98
N ASP A 121 -12.06 9.28 10.79
CA ASP A 121 -11.68 10.64 10.35
C ASP A 121 -10.19 10.83 10.03
N THR A 122 -9.35 9.79 10.20
CA THR A 122 -7.89 9.90 9.98
C THR A 122 -7.53 10.40 8.58
N PHE A 123 -8.30 10.01 7.57
CA PHE A 123 -8.09 10.38 6.17
C PHE A 123 -9.24 11.25 5.61
N ALA A 124 -10.14 11.75 6.46
CA ALA A 124 -11.26 12.58 6.02
C ALA A 124 -10.80 13.84 5.28
N GLY A 125 -11.52 14.19 4.23
CA GLY A 125 -11.22 15.34 3.37
C GLY A 125 -10.20 15.08 2.26
N LEU A 126 -9.42 13.99 2.34
CA LEU A 126 -8.45 13.62 1.30
C LEU A 126 -9.12 13.02 0.07
N GLU A 127 -8.40 13.08 -1.05
CA GLU A 127 -8.82 12.49 -2.32
C GLU A 127 -8.24 11.09 -2.49
N MET A 128 -9.09 10.11 -2.84
CA MET A 128 -8.70 8.72 -3.08
C MET A 128 -9.44 8.13 -4.28
N THR A 129 -8.83 7.11 -4.89
CA THR A 129 -9.51 6.14 -5.74
C THR A 129 -9.57 4.79 -5.05
N CYS A 130 -10.46 3.91 -5.49
CA CYS A 130 -10.61 2.55 -5.00
C CYS A 130 -11.16 1.64 -6.11
N TYR A 131 -11.28 0.35 -5.85
CA TYR A 131 -11.94 -0.59 -6.74
C TYR A 131 -13.43 -0.26 -6.87
N ASP A 132 -13.97 -0.48 -8.06
CA ASP A 132 -15.36 -0.18 -8.39
C ASP A 132 -16.33 -0.89 -7.44
N GLY A 133 -17.29 -0.13 -6.91
CA GLY A 133 -18.27 -0.62 -5.92
C GLY A 133 -17.90 -0.33 -4.46
N PHE A 134 -16.71 0.22 -4.18
CA PHE A 134 -16.29 0.62 -2.83
C PHE A 134 -16.41 2.13 -2.56
N GLU A 135 -16.85 2.92 -3.53
CA GLU A 135 -16.89 4.39 -3.47
C GLU A 135 -17.74 4.89 -2.30
N ALA A 136 -18.88 4.23 -2.05
CA ALA A 136 -19.78 4.60 -0.97
C ALA A 136 -19.12 4.48 0.41
N THR A 137 -18.20 3.51 0.58
CA THR A 137 -17.45 3.34 1.83
C THR A 137 -16.47 4.49 2.05
N LEU A 138 -15.76 4.93 1.00
CA LEU A 138 -14.90 6.12 1.08
C LEU A 138 -15.71 7.37 1.45
N GLN A 139 -16.84 7.59 0.77
CA GLN A 139 -17.70 8.75 1.02
C GLN A 139 -18.26 8.77 2.44
N ALA A 140 -18.66 7.61 2.97
CA ALA A 140 -19.14 7.47 4.34
C ALA A 140 -18.07 7.83 5.40
N ALA A 141 -16.78 7.64 5.07
CA ALA A 141 -15.64 8.05 5.90
C ALA A 141 -15.20 9.51 5.64
N GLY A 142 -15.97 10.30 4.89
CA GLY A 142 -15.64 11.70 4.57
C GLY A 142 -14.51 11.87 3.56
N ILE A 143 -14.16 10.82 2.82
CA ILE A 143 -13.10 10.79 1.81
C ILE A 143 -13.69 11.18 0.44
N LYS A 144 -12.98 11.98 -0.33
CA LYS A 144 -13.40 12.40 -1.68
C LYS A 144 -12.96 11.37 -2.71
N HIS A 145 -13.90 10.62 -3.26
CA HIS A 145 -13.61 9.68 -4.35
C HIS A 145 -13.26 10.40 -5.66
N LYS A 146 -12.22 9.91 -6.34
CA LYS A 146 -11.79 10.32 -7.68
C LYS A 146 -11.79 9.13 -8.62
N GLU A 147 -12.40 9.28 -9.78
CA GLU A 147 -12.39 8.28 -10.85
C GLU A 147 -11.07 8.40 -11.65
N ALA A 148 -10.02 7.73 -11.17
CA ALA A 148 -8.69 7.72 -11.78
C ALA A 148 -7.99 6.38 -11.53
N GLY A 149 -7.00 6.04 -12.35
CA GLY A 149 -6.19 4.83 -12.17
C GLY A 149 -5.32 4.88 -10.91
N SER A 150 -4.71 6.06 -10.67
CA SER A 150 -3.99 6.37 -9.45
C SER A 150 -4.28 7.82 -9.02
N VAL A 151 -4.34 8.06 -7.71
CA VAL A 151 -4.53 9.39 -7.11
C VAL A 151 -3.43 9.64 -6.10
N VAL A 152 -2.82 10.82 -6.16
CA VAL A 152 -1.82 11.30 -5.20
C VAL A 152 -2.40 12.54 -4.52
N ASP A 153 -2.53 12.49 -3.20
CA ASP A 153 -2.91 13.63 -2.37
C ASP A 153 -1.91 13.80 -1.22
N GLY A 154 -0.98 14.73 -1.42
CA GLY A 154 0.16 14.91 -0.52
C GLY A 154 1.03 13.66 -0.43
N ARG A 155 1.08 13.04 0.76
CA ARG A 155 1.83 11.80 1.02
C ARG A 155 0.95 10.53 0.96
N LEU A 156 -0.26 10.65 0.47
CA LEU A 156 -1.18 9.54 0.23
C LEU A 156 -1.19 9.19 -1.26
N VAL A 157 -1.03 7.91 -1.57
CA VAL A 157 -1.16 7.38 -2.93
C VAL A 157 -2.21 6.27 -2.93
N THR A 158 -3.20 6.37 -3.81
CA THR A 158 -4.18 5.28 -3.97
C THR A 158 -4.28 4.82 -5.41
N GLY A 159 -4.59 3.53 -5.61
CA GLY A 159 -4.77 2.89 -6.91
C GLY A 159 -6.14 2.23 -7.03
N ARG A 160 -6.68 2.20 -8.27
CA ARG A 160 -8.04 1.70 -8.52
C ARG A 160 -8.13 0.17 -8.48
N GLY A 161 -7.13 -0.53 -9.00
CA GLY A 161 -7.17 -2.00 -9.05
C GLY A 161 -6.04 -2.60 -9.88
N PRO A 162 -6.05 -3.93 -10.15
CA PRO A 162 -4.90 -4.65 -10.73
C PRO A 162 -4.45 -4.09 -12.08
N GLY A 163 -5.38 -3.62 -12.92
CA GLY A 163 -5.05 -2.99 -14.20
C GLY A 163 -4.24 -1.68 -14.09
N TYR A 164 -4.19 -1.10 -12.91
CA TYR A 164 -3.46 0.13 -12.60
C TYR A 164 -2.28 -0.08 -11.64
N ALA A 165 -1.91 -1.33 -11.36
CA ALA A 165 -0.84 -1.65 -10.40
C ALA A 165 0.50 -0.98 -10.76
N THR A 166 0.85 -0.95 -12.05
CA THR A 166 2.06 -0.29 -12.55
C THR A 166 2.01 1.23 -12.33
N GLU A 167 0.90 1.89 -12.67
CA GLU A 167 0.70 3.32 -12.48
C GLU A 167 0.77 3.70 -11.00
N PHE A 168 0.10 2.92 -10.14
CA PHE A 168 0.14 3.07 -8.70
C PHE A 168 1.55 2.97 -8.14
N ALA A 169 2.29 1.92 -8.51
CA ALA A 169 3.67 1.70 -8.05
C ALA A 169 4.62 2.82 -8.50
N LEU A 170 4.50 3.29 -9.76
CA LEU A 170 5.28 4.43 -10.27
C LEU A 170 4.91 5.73 -9.56
N SER A 171 3.65 5.93 -9.18
CA SER A 171 3.22 7.07 -8.38
C SER A 171 3.88 7.07 -6.99
N ILE A 172 3.95 5.90 -6.33
CA ILE A 172 4.67 5.75 -5.05
C ILE A 172 6.17 6.02 -5.23
N LEU A 173 6.78 5.45 -6.27
CA LEU A 173 8.20 5.64 -6.56
C LEU A 173 8.53 7.13 -6.75
N ALA A 174 7.68 7.87 -7.46
CA ALA A 174 7.83 9.31 -7.66
C ALA A 174 7.75 10.12 -6.35
N GLN A 175 6.98 9.64 -5.35
CA GLN A 175 6.91 10.27 -4.03
C GLN A 175 8.12 9.96 -3.15
N ILE A 176 8.65 8.74 -3.23
CA ILE A 176 9.80 8.30 -2.40
C ILE A 176 11.12 8.85 -2.97
N LYS A 177 11.27 8.84 -4.27
CA LYS A 177 12.46 9.31 -4.99
C LYS A 177 12.19 10.63 -5.71
N ASP A 178 11.80 10.54 -6.98
CA ASP A 178 11.46 11.66 -7.86
C ASP A 178 10.78 11.16 -9.15
N ARG A 179 10.27 12.10 -9.94
CA ARG A 179 9.60 11.79 -11.20
C ARG A 179 10.55 11.24 -12.27
N ASP A 180 11.80 11.66 -12.28
CA ASP A 180 12.79 11.23 -13.28
C ASP A 180 13.15 9.77 -13.05
N THR A 181 13.33 9.34 -11.81
CA THR A 181 13.52 7.94 -11.42
C THR A 181 12.32 7.09 -11.83
N ALA A 182 11.10 7.54 -11.54
CA ALA A 182 9.88 6.82 -11.93
C ALA A 182 9.75 6.71 -13.47
N ALA A 183 10.07 7.76 -14.20
CA ALA A 183 10.07 7.76 -15.67
C ALA A 183 11.13 6.80 -16.25
N ALA A 184 12.34 6.76 -15.67
CA ALA A 184 13.38 5.83 -16.08
C ALA A 184 12.99 4.36 -15.87
N VAL A 185 12.38 4.04 -14.71
CA VAL A 185 11.86 2.69 -14.44
C VAL A 185 10.74 2.34 -15.40
N SER A 186 9.79 3.26 -15.62
CA SER A 186 8.69 3.07 -16.58
C SER A 186 9.19 2.77 -17.99
N ALA A 187 10.20 3.49 -18.47
CA ALA A 187 10.79 3.27 -19.80
C ALA A 187 11.47 1.90 -19.92
N GLY A 188 12.09 1.40 -18.84
CA GLY A 188 12.68 0.06 -18.80
C GLY A 188 11.66 -1.07 -18.64
N PHE A 189 10.50 -0.76 -18.08
CA PHE A 189 9.41 -1.72 -17.84
C PHE A 189 8.54 -1.93 -19.07
N THR A 190 8.37 -0.90 -19.89
CA THR A 190 7.61 -0.95 -21.17
C THR A 190 8.50 -0.56 -22.34
N PRO A 191 9.47 -1.41 -22.74
CA PRO A 191 10.32 -1.12 -23.89
C PRO A 191 9.47 -1.00 -25.18
N ARG A 192 9.86 -0.06 -26.06
CA ARG A 192 9.24 0.16 -27.37
C ARG A 192 9.66 -0.90 -28.36
#